data_b595aca97915b6a2bba8c9ba77c17f2b
#
_entry.id   b595aca97915b6a2bba8c9ba77c17f2b
#
_cell.length_a   1.000
_cell.length_b   1.000
_cell.length_c   1.000
_cell.angle_alpha   90.00
_cell.angle_beta   90.00
_cell.angle_gamma   90.00
#
_symmetry.space_group_name_H-M   'P 1'
#
loop_
_entity.id
_entity.type
_entity.pdbx_description
1 polymer ?
#
loop_
_entity_poly.entity_id
_entity_poly.type
_entity_poly.pdbx_seq_one_letter_code
_entity_poly.pdbx_strand_id
1 'polypeptide(L)' 'MEKISKVSITISDIAESAGVSKATVSRVLNTPELVDEKTRDKIEKVMKEYH' A
#
# COMPACT_ATOMS: atom_id res chain seq x y z
N MET A 1 -25.24 1.04 -3.69
CA MET A 1 -24.89 0.85 -3.40
C MET A 1 -24.21 0.78 -2.97
N GLU A 2 -23.75 0.61 -2.77
CA GLU A 2 -23.19 0.51 -2.35
C GLU A 2 -22.53 0.40 -1.77
N LYS A 3 -22.17 0.22 -1.53
CA LYS A 3 -21.54 0.03 -1.01
C LYS A 3 -20.81 -0.05 -0.39
N ILE A 4 -20.41 -0.21 -0.16
CA ILE A 4 -19.70 -0.42 0.36
C ILE A 4 -19.01 -0.29 0.98
N SER A 5 -18.70 -0.32 1.25
CA SER A 5 -18.06 -0.09 1.78
C SER A 5 -17.21 -0.25 2.32
N LYS A 6 -16.96 -0.49 2.54
CA LYS A 6 -16.20 -0.55 3.31
C LYS A 6 -15.05 -0.84 3.10
N VAL A 7 -14.63 -0.77 2.94
CA VAL A 7 -13.50 -0.96 3.10
C VAL A 7 -12.73 -1.66 2.14
N SER A 8 -12.78 -1.56 0.94
CA SER A 8 -11.96 -2.12 0.00
C SER A 8 -10.85 -1.21 -0.29
N ILE A 9 -9.78 -1.37 0.36
CA ILE A 9 -8.58 -0.62 0.13
C ILE A 9 -7.84 -1.25 -1.02
N THR A 10 -7.51 -0.47 -2.03
CA THR A 10 -6.79 -0.98 -3.19
C THR A 10 -5.34 -0.55 -3.12
N ILE A 11 -4.53 -1.13 -4.02
CA ILE A 11 -3.14 -0.75 -4.14
C ILE A 11 -3.01 0.73 -4.44
N SER A 12 -3.95 1.27 -5.22
CA SER A 12 -3.99 2.68 -5.53
C SER A 12 -4.09 3.53 -4.28
N ASP A 13 -4.96 3.13 -3.37
CA ASP A 13 -5.17 3.88 -2.15
C ASP A 13 -3.91 3.88 -1.30
N ILE A 14 -3.28 2.73 -1.19
CA ILE A 14 -2.06 2.61 -0.41
C ILE A 14 -0.94 3.43 -1.04
N ALA A 15 -0.81 3.36 -2.35
CA ALA A 15 0.23 4.09 -3.06
C ALA A 15 0.07 5.58 -2.84
N GLU A 16 -1.14 6.06 -2.94
CA GLU A 16 -1.42 7.46 -2.77
C GLU A 16 -1.11 7.93 -1.35
N SER A 17 -1.54 7.17 -0.37
CA SER A 17 -1.29 7.52 1.02
C SER A 17 0.19 7.48 1.37
N ALA A 18 0.91 6.54 0.80
CA ALA A 18 2.34 6.41 1.07
C ALA A 18 3.18 7.34 0.20
N GLY A 19 2.58 7.93 -0.83
CA GLY A 19 3.31 8.81 -1.73
C GLY A 19 4.25 8.08 -2.65
N VAL A 20 3.86 6.88 -3.07
CA VAL A 20 4.68 6.08 -3.98
C VAL A 20 3.82 5.59 -5.13
N SER A 21 4.43 4.93 -6.09
CA SER A 21 3.70 4.40 -7.23
C SER A 21 3.06 3.06 -6.89
N LYS A 22 2.06 2.70 -7.67
CA LYS A 22 1.41 1.40 -7.50
C LYS A 22 2.39 0.27 -7.69
N ALA A 23 3.33 0.45 -8.62
CA ALA A 23 4.33 -0.57 -8.87
C ALA A 23 5.17 -0.81 -7.63
N THR A 24 5.47 0.25 -6.89
CA THR A 24 6.25 0.14 -5.68
C THR A 24 5.50 -0.64 -4.62
N VAL A 25 4.20 -0.37 -4.48
CA VAL A 25 3.39 -1.10 -3.51
C VAL A 25 3.35 -2.58 -3.88
N SER A 26 3.17 -2.85 -5.17
CA SER A 26 3.13 -4.22 -5.64
C SER A 26 4.44 -4.95 -5.32
N ARG A 27 5.56 -4.27 -5.48
CA ARG A 27 6.85 -4.84 -5.16
C ARG A 27 6.98 -5.19 -3.69
N VAL A 28 6.49 -4.31 -2.83
CA VAL A 28 6.55 -4.57 -1.40
C VAL A 28 5.76 -5.82 -1.06
N LEU A 29 4.66 -6.04 -1.75
CA LEU A 29 3.83 -7.20 -1.48
C LEU A 29 4.42 -8.49 -2.04
N ASN A 30 5.12 -8.40 -3.15
CA ASN A 30 5.64 -9.59 -3.82
C ASN A 30 7.12 -9.85 -3.59
N THR A 31 7.93 -8.82 -3.65
CA THR A 31 9.36 -8.95 -3.47
C THR A 31 9.88 -7.82 -2.59
N PRO A 32 9.52 -7.84 -1.31
CA PRO A 32 9.90 -6.74 -0.40
C PRO A 32 11.40 -6.52 -0.30
N GLU A 33 12.17 -7.56 -0.53
CA GLU A 33 13.63 -7.43 -0.43
C GLU A 33 14.22 -6.55 -1.54
N LEU A 34 13.46 -6.30 -2.59
CA LEU A 34 13.91 -5.43 -3.66
C LEU A 34 13.55 -3.97 -3.41
N VAL A 35 12.83 -3.72 -2.34
CA VAL A 35 12.40 -2.38 -2.02
C VAL A 35 13.23 -1.83 -0.89
N ASP A 36 13.56 -0.55 -1.02
CA ASP A 36 14.27 0.17 -0.02
C ASP A 36 13.57 0.07 1.34
N GLU A 37 14.35 -0.04 2.39
CA GLU A 37 13.78 -0.21 3.71
C GLU A 37 12.85 0.93 4.10
N LYS A 38 13.24 2.15 3.80
CA LYS A 38 12.41 3.30 4.11
C LYS A 38 11.08 3.27 3.40
N THR A 39 11.12 2.92 2.13
CA THR A 39 9.93 2.85 1.32
C THR A 39 9.02 1.73 1.81
N ARG A 40 9.64 0.60 2.10
CA ARG A 40 8.89 -0.55 2.60
C ARG A 40 8.20 -0.22 3.93
N ASP A 41 8.92 0.43 4.83
CA ASP A 41 8.35 0.82 6.11
C ASP A 41 7.18 1.76 5.94
N LYS A 42 7.32 2.70 5.02
CA LYS A 42 6.27 3.66 4.73
C LYS A 42 4.99 2.96 4.29
N ILE A 43 5.14 2.02 3.38
CA ILE A 43 4.00 1.30 2.85
C ILE A 43 3.39 0.38 3.90
N GLU A 44 4.23 -0.29 4.65
CA GLU A 44 3.74 -1.18 5.70
C GLU A 44 2.97 -0.41 6.76
N LYS A 45 3.42 0.79 7.06
CA LYS A 45 2.76 1.63 8.01
C LYS A 45 1.36 2.03 7.53
N VAL A 46 1.27 2.39 6.25
CA VAL A 46 0.00 2.75 5.66
C VAL A 46 -0.95 1.55 5.67
N MET A 47 -0.44 0.38 5.31
CA MET A 47 -1.26 -0.82 5.30
C MET A 47 -1.78 -1.15 6.70
N LYS A 48 -0.97 -0.91 7.69
CA LYS A 48 -1.36 -1.15 9.06
C LYS A 48 -2.48 -0.21 9.49
N GLU A 49 -2.43 1.02 9.04
CA GLU A 49 -3.44 2.00 9.36
C GLU A 49 -4.78 1.65 8.77
N TYR A 50 -4.75 1.18 7.54
CA TYR A 50 -5.97 0.82 6.86
C TYR A 50 -6.47 -0.54 7.28
N HIS A 51 -5.54 -1.43 7.43
CA HIS A 51 -5.74 -2.75 7.86
C HIS A 51 -7.03 -3.37 7.53
#